data_d00e3723e4f76f59363eb0946212832f
#
_entry.id   d00e3723e4f76f59363eb0946212832f
#
_cell.length_a   1.000
_cell.length_b   1.000
_cell.length_c   1.000
_cell.angle_alpha   90.00
_cell.angle_beta   90.00
_cell.angle_gamma   90.00
#
_symmetry.space_group_name_H-M   'P 1'
#
loop_
_entity.id
_entity.type
_entity.pdbx_description
1 polymer ?
#
loop_
_entity_poly.entity_id
_entity_poly.type
_entity_poly.pdbx_seq_one_letter_code
_entity_poly.pdbx_strand_id
1 'polypeptide(L)'
;MNTIINLIEKTYYFLWGDWIHLPLPGGTTINLPLLVLLLVPTGIFCTIRTRFLQIRMLPDMLRALLEKAETGHKGGSLSALQALIVSTATRVGMGNLVGIVAALSAGGAGALFWMWVTALLGSATAFIEATLAQLHK
;
A
#
# COMPACT_ATOMS: atom_id res chain seq x y z
N MET A 1 -7.67 -34.49 -3.38
CA MET A 1 -8.42 -33.22 -3.19
C MET A 1 -8.22 -32.64 -1.78
N ASN A 2 -8.26 -33.48 -0.74
CA ASN A 2 -8.11 -33.05 0.66
C ASN A 2 -6.71 -32.46 1.00
N THR A 3 -5.64 -32.96 0.36
CA THR A 3 -4.27 -32.48 0.62
C THR A 3 -4.07 -31.05 0.15
N ILE A 4 -4.65 -30.67 -0.99
CA ILE A 4 -4.56 -29.30 -1.52
C ILE A 4 -5.37 -28.35 -0.65
N ILE A 5 -6.57 -28.75 -0.23
CA ILE A 5 -7.42 -27.96 0.66
C ILE A 5 -6.70 -27.70 1.99
N ASN A 6 -6.14 -28.76 2.60
CA ASN A 6 -5.38 -28.62 3.85
C ASN A 6 -4.14 -27.74 3.70
N LEU A 7 -3.47 -27.75 2.53
CA LEU A 7 -2.34 -26.88 2.26
C LEU A 7 -2.78 -25.42 2.17
N ILE A 8 -3.87 -25.16 1.47
CA ILE A 8 -4.46 -23.82 1.35
C ILE A 8 -4.90 -23.28 2.71
N GLU A 9 -5.61 -24.09 3.50
CA GLU A 9 -6.03 -23.72 4.85
C GLU A 9 -4.84 -23.44 5.76
N LYS A 10 -3.81 -24.28 5.74
CA LYS A 10 -2.60 -24.10 6.54
C LYS A 10 -1.86 -22.82 6.15
N THR A 11 -1.78 -22.51 4.85
CA THR A 11 -1.17 -21.27 4.35
C THR A 11 -2.00 -20.05 4.72
N TYR A 12 -3.33 -20.17 4.63
CA TYR A 12 -4.24 -19.11 5.06
C TYR A 12 -4.09 -18.81 6.55
N TYR A 13 -4.14 -19.82 7.41
CA TYR A 13 -3.95 -19.64 8.86
C TYR A 13 -2.55 -19.13 9.21
N PHE A 14 -1.53 -19.49 8.45
CA PHE A 14 -0.18 -18.96 8.65
C PHE A 14 -0.09 -17.47 8.37
N LEU A 15 -0.71 -16.97 7.31
CA LEU A 15 -0.65 -15.58 6.89
C LEU A 15 -1.66 -14.67 7.61
N TRP A 16 -2.89 -15.19 7.81
CA TRP A 16 -4.02 -14.43 8.36
C TRP A 16 -4.41 -14.88 9.77
N GLY A 17 -3.79 -15.93 10.29
CA GLY A 17 -4.04 -16.38 11.66
C GLY A 17 -3.55 -15.37 12.69
N ASP A 18 -4.23 -15.37 13.83
CA ASP A 18 -3.92 -14.51 14.97
C ASP A 18 -2.65 -15.00 15.66
N TRP A 19 -1.53 -14.35 15.41
CA TRP A 19 -0.24 -14.70 16.01
C TRP A 19 0.00 -14.03 17.35
N ILE A 20 -0.49 -12.81 17.49
CA ILE A 20 -0.29 -12.00 18.69
C ILE A 20 -1.64 -11.50 19.17
N HIS A 21 -1.96 -11.86 20.41
CA HIS A 21 -3.12 -11.35 21.13
C HIS A 21 -2.64 -10.26 22.10
N LEU A 22 -2.94 -9.00 21.79
CA LEU A 22 -2.65 -7.86 22.66
C LEU A 22 -3.90 -7.56 23.52
N PRO A 23 -3.86 -7.84 24.83
CA PRO A 23 -4.92 -7.42 25.71
C PRO A 23 -4.86 -5.90 25.90
N LEU A 24 -5.92 -5.20 25.53
CA LEU A 24 -6.07 -3.78 25.84
C LEU A 24 -6.68 -3.59 27.23
N PRO A 25 -6.31 -2.50 27.93
CA PRO A 25 -6.98 -2.08 29.13
C PRO A 25 -8.42 -1.68 28.77
N GLY A 26 -9.38 -2.58 28.97
CA GLY A 26 -10.78 -2.44 28.55
C GLY A 26 -11.45 -3.76 28.14
N GLY A 27 -10.73 -4.90 28.21
CA GLY A 27 -11.28 -6.24 27.95
C GLY A 27 -11.42 -6.61 26.46
N THR A 28 -10.97 -5.74 25.55
CA THR A 28 -10.88 -6.06 24.12
C THR A 28 -9.49 -6.59 23.78
N THR A 29 -9.42 -7.70 23.04
CA THR A 29 -8.17 -8.24 22.51
C THR A 29 -8.03 -7.83 21.04
N ILE A 30 -6.89 -7.23 20.68
CA ILE A 30 -6.55 -7.01 19.28
C ILE A 30 -5.75 -8.21 18.80
N ASN A 31 -6.29 -8.88 17.80
CA ASN A 31 -5.64 -9.98 17.13
C ASN A 31 -4.84 -9.42 15.93
N LEU A 32 -3.53 -9.64 15.94
CA LEU A 32 -2.64 -9.17 14.89
C LEU A 32 -2.21 -10.33 14.00
N PRO A 33 -2.66 -10.39 12.74
CA PRO A 33 -2.16 -11.34 11.78
C PRO A 33 -0.69 -11.05 11.42
N LEU A 34 0.04 -12.10 11.06
CA LEU A 34 1.45 -12.03 10.67
C LEU A 34 1.70 -10.97 9.58
N LEU A 35 0.78 -10.87 8.63
CA LEU A 35 0.85 -9.91 7.53
C LEU A 35 0.90 -8.46 8.03
N VAL A 36 0.06 -8.09 8.98
CA VAL A 36 0.05 -6.75 9.58
C VAL A 36 1.32 -6.52 10.38
N LEU A 37 1.77 -7.54 11.15
CA LEU A 37 2.99 -7.48 11.95
C LEU A 37 4.24 -7.27 11.07
N LEU A 38 4.22 -7.72 9.83
CA LEU A 38 5.33 -7.57 8.89
C LEU A 38 5.23 -6.25 8.10
N LEU A 39 4.03 -5.90 7.64
CA LEU A 39 3.82 -4.70 6.81
C LEU A 39 4.00 -3.39 7.58
N VAL A 40 3.47 -3.32 8.81
CA VAL A 40 3.51 -2.07 9.58
C VAL A 40 4.95 -1.69 9.97
N PRO A 41 5.77 -2.57 10.57
CA PRO A 41 7.16 -2.23 10.87
C PRO A 41 8.00 -1.95 9.62
N THR A 42 7.78 -2.69 8.53
CA THR A 42 8.47 -2.45 7.26
C THR A 42 8.11 -1.08 6.69
N GLY A 43 6.83 -0.70 6.70
CA GLY A 43 6.37 0.62 6.27
C GLY A 43 6.95 1.75 7.13
N ILE A 44 7.00 1.57 8.45
CA ILE A 44 7.62 2.53 9.37
C ILE A 44 9.12 2.64 9.10
N PHE A 45 9.81 1.52 8.98
CA PHE A 45 11.25 1.49 8.67
C PHE A 45 11.55 2.20 7.35
N CYS A 46 10.80 1.90 6.29
CA CYS A 46 10.94 2.57 4.99
C CYS A 46 10.67 4.07 5.10
N THR A 47 9.63 4.48 5.82
CA THR A 47 9.29 5.90 6.01
C THR A 47 10.40 6.66 6.73
N ILE A 48 10.95 6.10 7.80
CA ILE A 48 12.08 6.70 8.54
C ILE A 48 13.34 6.73 7.65
N ARG A 49 13.64 5.63 6.96
CA ARG A 49 14.82 5.50 6.12
C ARG A 49 14.79 6.45 4.92
N THR A 50 13.64 6.72 4.37
CA THR A 50 13.43 7.70 3.28
C THR A 50 13.25 9.13 3.78
N ARG A 51 13.35 9.39 5.10
CA ARG A 51 13.20 10.71 5.72
C ARG A 51 11.89 11.41 5.33
N PHE A 52 10.77 10.70 5.44
CA PHE A 52 9.45 11.24 5.09
C PHE A 52 9.38 11.82 3.67
N LEU A 53 9.99 11.12 2.74
CA LEU A 53 10.09 11.52 1.34
C LEU A 53 8.72 11.84 0.72
N GLN A 54 7.66 11.15 1.15
CA GLN A 54 6.29 11.35 0.72
C GLN A 54 5.83 12.81 0.88
N ILE A 55 6.17 13.42 2.02
CA ILE A 55 5.78 14.81 2.33
C ILE A 55 6.73 15.79 1.63
N ARG A 56 8.01 15.49 1.63
CA ARG A 56 9.05 16.37 1.11
C ARG A 56 9.00 16.52 -0.41
N MET A 57 8.71 15.46 -1.14
CA MET A 57 8.64 15.50 -2.60
C MET A 57 7.25 15.78 -3.16
N LEU A 58 6.24 15.91 -2.32
CA LEU A 58 4.88 16.20 -2.74
C LEU A 58 4.79 17.49 -3.61
N PRO A 59 5.43 18.61 -3.27
CA PRO A 59 5.38 19.79 -4.12
C PRO A 59 6.07 19.59 -5.47
N ASP A 60 7.19 18.87 -5.51
CA ASP A 60 7.91 18.57 -6.75
C ASP A 60 7.12 17.63 -7.64
N MET A 61 6.44 16.66 -7.06
CA MET A 61 5.52 15.77 -7.78
C MET A 61 4.35 16.54 -8.40
N LEU A 62 3.74 17.46 -7.66
CA LEU A 62 2.67 18.30 -8.18
C LEU A 62 3.15 19.21 -9.31
N ARG A 63 4.34 19.78 -9.19
CA ARG A 63 4.96 20.57 -10.27
C ARG A 63 5.20 19.74 -11.52
N ALA A 64 5.77 18.54 -11.36
CA ALA A 64 6.01 17.63 -12.48
C ALA A 64 4.73 17.19 -13.20
N LEU A 65 3.60 17.11 -12.49
CA LEU A 65 2.30 16.82 -13.07
C LEU A 65 1.70 17.99 -13.82
N LEU A 66 1.97 19.23 -13.34
CA LEU A 66 1.46 20.47 -13.93
C LEU A 66 2.36 20.97 -15.08
N GLU A 67 3.61 20.53 -15.13
CA GLU A 67 4.50 20.84 -16.25
C GLU A 67 3.93 20.23 -17.52
N LYS A 68 3.61 21.13 -18.47
CA LYS A 68 3.16 20.76 -19.79
C LYS A 68 4.22 19.86 -20.43
N ALA A 69 3.83 18.67 -20.85
CA ALA A 69 4.74 17.79 -21.57
C ALA A 69 5.39 18.58 -22.70
N GLU A 70 6.69 18.83 -22.59
CA GLU A 70 7.44 19.40 -23.72
C GLU A 70 7.36 18.42 -24.88
N THR A 71 6.67 18.83 -25.93
CA THR A 71 6.48 18.11 -27.19
C THR A 71 7.77 18.06 -28.00
N GLY A 72 8.89 17.72 -27.35
CA GLY A 72 10.21 17.79 -27.96
C GLY A 72 10.98 16.48 -28.10
N HIS A 73 10.53 15.40 -27.51
CA HIS A 73 11.20 14.10 -27.69
C HIS A 73 10.47 13.26 -28.73
N LYS A 74 11.06 13.19 -29.91
CA LYS A 74 10.73 12.21 -30.96
C LYS A 74 11.01 10.81 -30.42
N GLY A 75 10.00 10.16 -29.89
CA GLY A 75 10.06 8.78 -29.44
C GLY A 75 9.17 8.55 -28.24
N GLY A 76 7.90 8.26 -28.45
CA GLY A 76 6.99 7.46 -27.63
C GLY A 76 7.01 7.61 -26.09
N SER A 77 7.62 8.65 -25.51
CA SER A 77 7.67 8.83 -24.06
C SER A 77 6.33 9.37 -23.55
N LEU A 78 5.74 8.67 -22.58
CA LEU A 78 4.52 9.07 -21.91
C LEU A 78 4.79 10.35 -21.11
N SER A 79 3.86 11.29 -21.16
CA SER A 79 3.83 12.44 -20.26
C SER A 79 3.73 11.96 -18.79
N ALA A 80 4.26 12.73 -17.83
CA ALA A 80 4.16 12.42 -16.41
C ALA A 80 2.70 12.15 -15.97
N LEU A 81 1.76 12.93 -16.47
CA LEU A 81 0.34 12.76 -16.23
C LEU A 81 -0.21 11.48 -16.85
N GLN A 82 0.18 11.15 -18.09
CA GLN A 82 -0.20 9.89 -18.73
C GLN A 82 0.34 8.68 -17.97
N ALA A 83 1.60 8.73 -17.56
CA ALA A 83 2.22 7.69 -16.74
C ALA A 83 1.49 7.49 -15.41
N LEU A 84 1.07 8.58 -14.75
CA LEU A 84 0.29 8.54 -13.53
C LEU A 84 -1.08 7.88 -13.75
N ILE A 85 -1.81 8.29 -14.80
CA ILE A 85 -3.13 7.73 -15.13
C ILE A 85 -3.03 6.22 -15.39
N VAL A 86 -2.07 5.79 -16.20
CA VAL A 86 -1.86 4.37 -16.50
C VAL A 86 -1.49 3.60 -15.23
N SER A 87 -0.56 4.12 -14.43
CA SER A 87 -0.14 3.48 -13.19
C SER A 87 -1.30 3.35 -12.18
N THR A 88 -2.14 4.37 -12.08
CA THR A 88 -3.32 4.34 -11.20
C THR A 88 -4.36 3.36 -11.71
N ALA A 89 -4.66 3.39 -13.02
CA ALA A 89 -5.63 2.49 -13.63
C ALA A 89 -5.26 1.01 -13.47
N THR A 90 -3.97 0.68 -13.52
CA THR A 90 -3.50 -0.71 -13.35
C THR A 90 -3.50 -1.17 -11.89
N ARG A 91 -3.42 -0.26 -10.94
CA ARG A 91 -3.41 -0.58 -9.49
C ARG A 91 -4.79 -0.61 -8.85
N VAL A 92 -5.74 0.16 -9.37
CA VAL A 92 -7.12 0.20 -8.87
C VAL A 92 -7.90 -0.95 -9.48
N GLY A 93 -7.97 -2.07 -8.77
CA GLY A 93 -8.78 -3.23 -9.15
C GLY A 93 -10.10 -3.28 -8.37
N MET A 94 -11.03 -4.12 -8.84
CA MET A 94 -12.30 -4.39 -8.14
C MET A 94 -12.09 -4.86 -6.70
N GLY A 95 -11.02 -5.61 -6.42
CA GLY A 95 -10.67 -6.07 -5.08
C GLY A 95 -10.42 -4.92 -4.10
N ASN A 96 -9.81 -3.82 -4.55
CA ASN A 96 -9.58 -2.65 -3.72
C ASN A 96 -10.91 -1.97 -3.34
N LEU A 97 -11.85 -1.85 -4.28
CA LEU A 97 -13.17 -1.27 -4.02
C LEU A 97 -13.97 -2.11 -3.04
N VAL A 98 -14.04 -3.42 -3.28
CA VAL A 98 -14.73 -4.36 -2.38
C VAL A 98 -14.08 -4.36 -0.99
N GLY A 99 -12.76 -4.32 -0.91
CA GLY A 99 -12.02 -4.25 0.34
C GLY A 99 -12.34 -2.99 1.16
N ILE A 100 -12.43 -1.83 0.50
CA ILE A 100 -12.81 -0.57 1.14
C ILE A 100 -14.24 -0.64 1.69
N VAL A 101 -15.19 -1.14 0.88
CA VAL A 101 -16.60 -1.28 1.30
C VAL A 101 -16.70 -2.24 2.50
N ALA A 102 -16.03 -3.38 2.46
CA ALA A 102 -16.02 -4.35 3.54
C ALA A 102 -15.42 -3.75 4.83
N ALA A 103 -14.30 -3.04 4.72
CA ALA A 103 -13.65 -2.40 5.86
C ALA A 103 -14.52 -1.28 6.48
N LEU A 104 -15.20 -0.47 5.65
CA LEU A 104 -16.15 0.54 6.16
C LEU A 104 -17.35 -0.09 6.84
N SER A 105 -17.88 -1.16 6.27
CA SER A 105 -19.04 -1.87 6.84
C SER A 105 -18.72 -2.49 8.19
N ALA A 106 -17.51 -3.00 8.38
CA ALA A 106 -17.08 -3.65 9.62
C ALA A 106 -16.56 -2.65 10.66
N GLY A 107 -15.78 -1.65 10.24
CA GLY A 107 -15.03 -0.76 11.13
C GLY A 107 -15.58 0.68 11.22
N GLY A 108 -16.60 1.02 10.44
CA GLY A 108 -17.19 2.36 10.43
C GLY A 108 -16.18 3.47 10.13
N ALA A 109 -16.38 4.64 10.74
CA ALA A 109 -15.52 5.81 10.54
C ALA A 109 -14.06 5.59 10.99
N GLY A 110 -13.82 4.70 11.96
CA GLY A 110 -12.47 4.35 12.41
C GLY A 110 -11.64 3.67 11.33
N ALA A 111 -12.26 2.91 10.45
CA ALA A 111 -11.58 2.27 9.33
C ALA A 111 -10.95 3.27 8.37
N LEU A 112 -11.62 4.41 8.10
CA LEU A 112 -11.07 5.47 7.24
C LEU A 112 -9.78 6.05 7.80
N PHE A 113 -9.74 6.31 9.09
CA PHE A 113 -8.52 6.81 9.74
C PHE A 113 -7.35 5.83 9.55
N TRP A 114 -7.58 4.55 9.81
CA TRP A 114 -6.55 3.53 9.63
C TRP A 114 -6.15 3.32 8.17
N MET A 115 -7.07 3.46 7.23
CA MET A 115 -6.75 3.44 5.80
C MET A 115 -5.79 4.57 5.41
N TRP A 116 -5.98 5.77 5.95
CA TRP A 116 -5.06 6.89 5.70
C TRP A 116 -3.68 6.64 6.28
N VAL A 117 -3.61 6.13 7.50
CA VAL A 117 -2.33 5.79 8.13
C VAL A 117 -1.59 4.72 7.31
N THR A 118 -2.28 3.65 6.91
CA THR A 118 -1.67 2.59 6.10
C THR A 118 -1.30 3.06 4.70
N ALA A 119 -2.06 3.97 4.10
CA ALA A 119 -1.73 4.57 2.81
C ALA A 119 -0.44 5.41 2.88
N LEU A 120 -0.25 6.19 3.95
CA LEU A 120 0.99 6.94 4.16
C LEU A 120 2.20 6.01 4.33
N LEU A 121 2.07 4.94 5.13
CA LEU A 121 3.13 3.95 5.29
C LEU A 121 3.42 3.19 3.99
N GLY A 122 2.37 2.81 3.25
CA GLY A 122 2.48 2.10 1.98
C GLY A 122 3.07 2.96 0.86
N SER A 123 2.93 4.28 0.90
CA SER A 123 3.51 5.17 -0.11
C SER A 123 5.04 5.15 -0.10
N ALA A 124 5.68 4.97 1.07
CA ALA A 124 7.13 4.84 1.17
C ALA A 124 7.64 3.55 0.50
N THR A 125 6.96 2.44 0.73
CA THR A 125 7.32 1.15 0.11
C THR A 125 7.12 1.20 -1.40
N ALA A 126 6.02 1.79 -1.88
CA ALA A 126 5.74 1.97 -3.30
C ALA A 126 6.81 2.83 -4.01
N PHE A 127 7.33 3.86 -3.33
CA PHE A 127 8.42 4.68 -3.87
C PHE A 127 9.71 3.87 -4.01
N ILE A 128 10.07 3.08 -3.01
CA ILE A 128 11.27 2.22 -3.06
C ILE A 128 11.13 1.19 -4.19
N GLU A 129 9.96 0.56 -4.32
CA GLU A 129 9.64 -0.37 -5.39
C GLU A 129 9.82 0.26 -6.77
N ALA A 130 9.23 1.44 -6.99
CA ALA A 130 9.34 2.17 -8.24
C ALA A 130 10.78 2.57 -8.57
N THR A 131 11.56 3.00 -7.56
CA THR A 131 12.99 3.34 -7.74
C THR A 131 13.83 2.12 -8.10
N LEU A 132 13.61 1.00 -7.43
CA LEU A 132 14.31 -0.26 -7.75
C LEU A 132 13.97 -0.74 -9.15
N ALA A 133 12.72 -0.64 -9.57
CA ALA A 133 12.29 -1.00 -10.93
C ALA A 133 12.99 -0.15 -12.01
N GLN A 134 13.26 1.12 -11.73
CA GLN A 134 13.99 2.00 -12.66
C GLN A 134 15.50 1.72 -12.66
N LEU A 135 16.08 1.31 -11.54
CA LEU A 135 17.51 1.00 -11.44
C LEU A 135 17.89 -0.32 -12.16
N HIS A 136 16.94 -1.24 -12.28
CA HIS A 136 17.17 -2.57 -12.86
C HIS A 136 16.55 -2.71 -14.26
N LYS A 137 16.26 -1.60 -14.94
CA LYS A 137 15.69 -1.58 -16.30
C LYS A 137 16.76 -1.77 -17.38
#